data_e00c671308a0decd124ff3ea8a2b4a7c
#
_entry.id   e00c671308a0decd124ff3ea8a2b4a7c
#
_cell.length_a   1.000
_cell.length_b   1.000
_cell.length_c   1.000
_cell.angle_alpha   90.00
_cell.angle_beta   90.00
_cell.angle_gamma   90.00
#
_symmetry.space_group_name_H-M   'P 1'
#
loop_
_entity.id
_entity.type
_entity.pdbx_description
1 polymer ?
#
loop_
_entity_poly.entity_id
_entity_poly.type
_entity_poly.pdbx_seq_one_letter_code
_entity_poly.pdbx_strand_id
1 'polypeptide(L)'
;MSQLDKINISLKGIGQYLKLKGLIVPKYQRDYAWEEKHVNDLLIDISNAIQNEEKEYFIGSIVVKNNENERSEVVDGQQRLATITILINCIKSIFENEGNNRKAFQITNDFLMTHELRTEEDVPRLILNDNDHEFFFSQILNNKPNPSTKKDLRLSHNKLKDAKALIETKLTQVVAANNENSV
;
A
#
# COMPACT_ATOMS: atom_id res chain seq x y z
N MET A 1 -2.45 -26.36 29.21
CA MET A 1 -2.68 -26.75 27.78
C MET A 1 -2.86 -25.45 27.01
N SER A 2 -1.87 -25.06 26.23
CA SER A 2 -1.99 -23.88 25.37
C SER A 2 -3.03 -24.17 24.29
N GLN A 3 -4.08 -23.37 24.27
CA GLN A 3 -5.05 -23.36 23.17
C GLN A 3 -4.25 -22.99 21.90
N LEU A 4 -4.11 -23.92 20.98
CA LEU A 4 -3.59 -23.64 19.64
C LEU A 4 -4.59 -22.70 19.00
N ASP A 5 -4.17 -21.45 18.77
CA ASP A 5 -4.97 -20.47 18.06
C ASP A 5 -5.37 -21.04 16.71
N LYS A 6 -6.67 -21.09 16.45
CA LYS A 6 -7.20 -21.63 15.19
C LYS A 6 -6.77 -20.71 14.05
N ILE A 7 -6.04 -21.27 13.07
CA ILE A 7 -5.77 -20.58 11.83
C ILE A 7 -7.07 -20.53 11.02
N ASN A 8 -7.57 -19.33 10.77
CA ASN A 8 -8.73 -19.10 9.92
C ASN A 8 -8.25 -18.66 8.52
N ILE A 9 -8.61 -19.43 7.51
CA ILE A 9 -8.33 -19.09 6.11
C ILE A 9 -9.60 -18.50 5.51
N SER A 10 -9.48 -17.31 4.92
CA SER A 10 -10.59 -16.65 4.21
C SER A 10 -10.10 -15.97 2.95
N LEU A 11 -10.88 -16.07 1.87
CA LEU A 11 -10.67 -15.30 0.65
C LEU A 11 -11.29 -13.92 0.83
N LYS A 12 -10.50 -12.87 0.64
CA LYS A 12 -10.95 -11.47 0.75
C LYS A 12 -10.25 -10.62 -0.30
N GLY A 13 -10.98 -9.71 -0.90
CA GLY A 13 -10.37 -8.68 -1.74
C GLY A 13 -9.46 -7.77 -0.93
N ILE A 14 -8.32 -7.38 -1.53
CA ILE A 14 -7.34 -6.51 -0.86
C ILE A 14 -7.96 -5.20 -0.35
N GLY A 15 -8.88 -4.62 -1.12
CA GLY A 15 -9.60 -3.42 -0.72
C GLY A 15 -10.48 -3.63 0.51
N GLN A 16 -11.15 -4.77 0.64
CA GLN A 16 -11.93 -5.13 1.84
C GLN A 16 -10.99 -5.28 3.04
N TYR A 17 -9.80 -5.85 2.81
CA TYR A 17 -8.83 -6.08 3.86
C TYR A 17 -8.27 -4.76 4.40
N LEU A 18 -7.89 -3.85 3.52
CA LEU A 18 -7.40 -2.52 3.89
C LEU A 18 -8.46 -1.66 4.61
N LYS A 19 -9.75 -1.84 4.29
CA LYS A 19 -10.86 -1.12 4.96
C LYS A 19 -11.12 -1.56 6.40
N LEU A 20 -10.85 -2.83 6.74
CA LEU A 20 -11.38 -3.43 7.97
C LEU A 20 -10.70 -2.97 9.25
N LYS A 21 -9.38 -2.95 9.29
CA LYS A 21 -8.58 -2.57 10.47
C LYS A 21 -7.24 -2.01 10.02
N GLY A 22 -6.67 -1.16 10.87
CA GLY A 22 -5.29 -0.77 10.69
C GLY A 22 -4.36 -2.00 10.79
N LEU A 23 -3.36 -2.03 9.92
CA LEU A 23 -2.34 -3.07 9.84
C LEU A 23 -1.02 -2.51 10.35
N ILE A 24 -0.23 -3.34 11.04
CA ILE A 24 1.11 -3.01 11.46
C ILE A 24 2.08 -4.12 11.09
N VAL A 25 3.20 -3.75 10.50
CA VAL A 25 4.33 -4.64 10.26
C VAL A 25 5.19 -4.63 11.52
N PRO A 26 5.35 -5.77 12.24
CA PRO A 26 6.11 -5.83 13.46
C PRO A 26 7.60 -5.49 13.27
N LYS A 27 8.28 -5.02 14.33
CA LYS A 27 9.70 -4.63 14.33
C LYS A 27 10.65 -5.74 13.88
N TYR A 28 10.30 -7.01 14.14
CA TYR A 28 11.12 -8.16 13.77
C TYR A 28 11.02 -8.52 12.30
N GLN A 29 10.08 -7.92 11.56
CA GLN A 29 9.99 -8.11 10.13
C GLN A 29 11.05 -7.28 9.41
N ARG A 30 11.55 -7.84 8.29
CA ARG A 30 12.57 -7.15 7.48
C ARG A 30 12.04 -5.85 6.90
N ASP A 31 12.96 -4.94 6.63
CA ASP A 31 12.70 -3.70 5.91
C ASP A 31 12.16 -3.99 4.48
N TYR A 32 11.61 -2.95 3.84
CA TYR A 32 11.15 -3.07 2.45
C TYR A 32 12.31 -3.51 1.54
N ALA A 33 12.10 -4.61 0.83
CA ALA A 33 13.17 -5.28 0.09
C ALA A 33 12.84 -5.55 -1.39
N TRP A 34 11.60 -5.31 -1.84
CA TRP A 34 11.23 -5.51 -3.24
C TRP A 34 12.04 -4.59 -4.14
N GLU A 35 12.49 -5.16 -5.25
CA GLU A 35 13.21 -4.50 -6.33
C GLU A 35 12.26 -4.25 -7.50
N GLU A 36 12.70 -3.47 -8.46
CA GLU A 36 11.94 -3.10 -9.65
C GLU A 36 11.24 -4.30 -10.31
N LYS A 37 11.94 -5.44 -10.42
CA LYS A 37 11.36 -6.66 -10.99
C LYS A 37 10.11 -7.11 -10.26
N HIS A 38 10.15 -7.17 -8.92
CA HIS A 38 9.00 -7.64 -8.12
C HIS A 38 7.79 -6.70 -8.23
N VAL A 39 8.07 -5.40 -8.26
CA VAL A 39 7.03 -4.38 -8.45
C VAL A 39 6.43 -4.48 -9.84
N ASN A 40 7.28 -4.59 -10.86
CA ASN A 40 6.84 -4.71 -12.26
C ASN A 40 6.03 -5.98 -12.49
N ASP A 41 6.45 -7.12 -11.95
CA ASP A 41 5.71 -8.38 -12.04
C ASP A 41 4.30 -8.23 -11.46
N LEU A 42 4.16 -7.63 -10.26
CA LEU A 42 2.86 -7.37 -9.66
C LEU A 42 1.99 -6.45 -10.54
N LEU A 43 2.56 -5.39 -11.12
CA LEU A 43 1.82 -4.46 -11.97
C LEU A 43 1.35 -5.11 -13.27
N ILE A 44 2.19 -5.96 -13.88
CA ILE A 44 1.84 -6.73 -15.07
C ILE A 44 0.69 -7.68 -14.77
N ASP A 45 0.77 -8.40 -13.66
CA ASP A 45 -0.26 -9.35 -13.26
C ASP A 45 -1.61 -8.66 -13.04
N ILE A 46 -1.62 -7.52 -12.33
CA ILE A 46 -2.83 -6.72 -12.13
C ILE A 46 -3.37 -6.19 -13.47
N SER A 47 -2.49 -5.70 -14.35
CA SER A 47 -2.87 -5.20 -15.67
C SER A 47 -3.50 -6.28 -16.53
N ASN A 48 -2.90 -7.48 -16.54
CA ASN A 48 -3.42 -8.62 -17.30
C ASN A 48 -4.80 -9.06 -16.78
N ALA A 49 -4.98 -9.12 -15.45
CA ALA A 49 -6.25 -9.48 -14.85
C ALA A 49 -7.37 -8.47 -15.23
N ILE A 50 -7.04 -7.17 -15.25
CA ILE A 50 -7.97 -6.13 -15.70
C ILE A 50 -8.30 -6.26 -17.19
N GLN A 51 -7.29 -6.44 -18.05
CA GLN A 51 -7.47 -6.58 -19.50
C GLN A 51 -8.27 -7.82 -19.89
N ASN A 52 -8.09 -8.91 -19.14
CA ASN A 52 -8.82 -10.16 -19.36
C ASN A 52 -10.21 -10.16 -18.67
N GLU A 53 -10.61 -9.05 -18.06
CA GLU A 53 -11.86 -8.93 -17.30
C GLU A 53 -12.03 -10.02 -16.23
N GLU A 54 -10.91 -10.45 -15.62
CA GLU A 54 -10.94 -11.43 -14.56
C GLU A 54 -11.70 -10.89 -13.34
N LYS A 55 -12.71 -11.62 -12.89
CA LYS A 55 -13.51 -11.20 -11.71
C LYS A 55 -12.72 -11.26 -10.42
N GLU A 56 -11.75 -12.16 -10.34
CA GLU A 56 -10.92 -12.38 -9.17
C GLU A 56 -9.49 -12.71 -9.64
N TYR A 57 -8.52 -12.02 -9.07
CA TYR A 57 -7.11 -12.29 -9.27
C TYR A 57 -6.44 -12.56 -7.92
N PHE A 58 -5.75 -13.70 -7.81
CA PHE A 58 -5.06 -14.07 -6.58
C PHE A 58 -3.68 -13.41 -6.49
N ILE A 59 -3.58 -12.31 -5.73
CA ILE A 59 -2.32 -11.58 -5.55
C ILE A 59 -1.34 -12.23 -4.57
N GLY A 60 -1.65 -13.43 -4.07
CA GLY A 60 -0.87 -14.17 -3.08
C GLY A 60 -1.45 -14.08 -1.66
N SER A 61 -0.97 -14.94 -0.78
CA SER A 61 -1.42 -14.98 0.61
C SER A 61 -0.89 -13.79 1.42
N ILE A 62 -1.71 -13.33 2.36
CA ILE A 62 -1.35 -12.39 3.40
C ILE A 62 -1.70 -13.05 4.73
N VAL A 63 -0.72 -13.19 5.62
CA VAL A 63 -0.92 -13.79 6.93
C VAL A 63 -0.93 -12.68 7.98
N VAL A 64 -2.00 -12.66 8.77
CA VAL A 64 -2.20 -11.63 9.79
C VAL A 64 -2.60 -12.26 11.10
N LYS A 65 -2.00 -11.76 12.16
CA LYS A 65 -2.40 -12.04 13.53
C LYS A 65 -3.35 -10.95 14.01
N ASN A 66 -4.60 -11.33 14.25
CA ASN A 66 -5.60 -10.39 14.75
C ASN A 66 -5.38 -10.10 16.24
N ASN A 67 -5.36 -8.82 16.59
CA ASN A 67 -5.40 -8.34 17.95
C ASN A 67 -6.79 -7.70 18.20
N GLU A 68 -7.48 -8.07 19.29
CA GLU A 68 -8.88 -7.66 19.50
C GLU A 68 -9.04 -6.15 19.62
N ASN A 69 -8.14 -5.46 20.30
CA ASN A 69 -8.24 -4.04 20.61
C ASN A 69 -7.16 -3.17 19.95
N GLU A 70 -6.33 -3.76 19.07
CA GLU A 70 -5.20 -3.11 18.45
C GLU A 70 -5.18 -3.36 16.95
N ARG A 71 -4.20 -2.77 16.26
CA ARG A 71 -3.91 -3.05 14.86
C ARG A 71 -3.52 -4.51 14.69
N SER A 72 -3.97 -5.11 13.61
CA SER A 72 -3.59 -6.49 13.27
C SER A 72 -2.14 -6.53 12.77
N GLU A 73 -1.36 -7.49 13.27
CA GLU A 73 0.04 -7.66 12.90
C GLU A 73 0.17 -8.43 11.58
N VAL A 74 0.91 -7.88 10.62
CA VAL A 74 1.24 -8.55 9.36
C VAL A 74 2.41 -9.50 9.58
N VAL A 75 2.14 -10.81 9.51
CA VAL A 75 3.14 -11.87 9.68
C VAL A 75 3.81 -12.22 8.35
N ASP A 76 3.04 -12.20 7.25
CA ASP A 76 3.54 -12.40 5.89
C ASP A 76 2.77 -11.55 4.88
N GLY A 77 3.39 -11.23 3.74
CA GLY A 77 2.81 -10.41 2.67
C GLY A 77 3.08 -8.90 2.81
N GLN A 78 3.91 -8.48 3.76
CA GLN A 78 4.21 -7.06 4.04
C GLN A 78 4.72 -6.27 2.83
N GLN A 79 5.60 -6.86 2.02
CA GLN A 79 6.17 -6.22 0.82
C GLN A 79 5.07 -5.91 -0.21
N ARG A 80 4.18 -6.86 -0.41
CA ARG A 80 3.03 -6.75 -1.30
C ARG A 80 2.06 -5.69 -0.82
N LEU A 81 1.73 -5.69 0.47
CA LEU A 81 0.86 -4.68 1.07
C LEU A 81 1.45 -3.27 0.93
N ALA A 82 2.74 -3.08 1.20
CA ALA A 82 3.41 -1.80 1.03
C ALA A 82 3.33 -1.34 -0.44
N THR A 83 3.65 -2.20 -1.39
CA THR A 83 3.62 -1.87 -2.83
C THR A 83 2.20 -1.53 -3.31
N ILE A 84 1.18 -2.29 -2.88
CA ILE A 84 -0.23 -2.00 -3.21
C ILE A 84 -0.66 -0.67 -2.59
N THR A 85 -0.24 -0.36 -1.38
CA THR A 85 -0.54 0.93 -0.75
C THR A 85 0.10 2.09 -1.53
N ILE A 86 1.33 1.92 -2.04
CA ILE A 86 1.98 2.88 -2.94
C ILE A 86 1.15 3.04 -4.23
N LEU A 87 0.75 1.95 -4.85
CA LEU A 87 -0.07 1.97 -6.07
C LEU A 87 -1.38 2.75 -5.86
N ILE A 88 -2.10 2.47 -4.79
CA ILE A 88 -3.34 3.17 -4.44
C ILE A 88 -3.08 4.67 -4.22
N ASN A 89 -1.97 5.02 -3.56
CA ASN A 89 -1.60 6.42 -3.36
C ASN A 89 -1.27 7.14 -4.67
N CYS A 90 -0.58 6.47 -5.61
CA CYS A 90 -0.31 7.02 -6.93
C CYS A 90 -1.61 7.22 -7.74
N ILE A 91 -2.57 6.28 -7.68
CA ILE A 91 -3.90 6.43 -8.29
C ILE A 91 -4.64 7.63 -7.67
N LYS A 92 -4.61 7.78 -6.34
CA LYS A 92 -5.18 8.95 -5.66
C LYS A 92 -4.59 10.25 -6.22
N SER A 93 -3.27 10.30 -6.38
CA SER A 93 -2.59 11.50 -6.91
C SER A 93 -2.98 11.83 -8.35
N ILE A 94 -3.29 10.86 -9.19
CA ILE A 94 -3.84 11.10 -10.54
C ILE A 94 -5.18 11.84 -10.43
N PHE A 95 -6.11 11.36 -9.60
CA PHE A 95 -7.39 12.04 -9.40
C PHE A 95 -7.26 13.45 -8.82
N GLU A 96 -6.27 13.69 -7.95
CA GLU A 96 -5.96 15.04 -7.46
C GLU A 96 -5.51 15.96 -8.59
N ASN A 97 -4.60 15.49 -9.45
CA ASN A 97 -4.07 16.23 -10.58
C ASN A 97 -5.15 16.54 -11.64
N GLU A 98 -6.13 15.67 -11.79
CA GLU A 98 -7.30 15.86 -12.66
C GLU A 98 -8.37 16.76 -12.02
N GLY A 99 -8.16 17.27 -10.81
CA GLY A 99 -9.13 18.07 -10.07
C GLY A 99 -10.30 17.28 -9.47
N ASN A 100 -10.25 15.95 -9.53
CA ASN A 100 -11.27 15.08 -8.97
C ASN A 100 -11.06 14.80 -7.48
N ASN A 101 -11.09 15.88 -6.69
CA ASN A 101 -10.82 15.82 -5.25
C ASN A 101 -11.78 14.90 -4.48
N ARG A 102 -13.01 14.71 -4.98
CA ARG A 102 -13.98 13.80 -4.34
C ARG A 102 -13.52 12.35 -4.39
N LYS A 103 -13.05 11.88 -5.56
CA LYS A 103 -12.52 10.52 -5.70
C LYS A 103 -11.23 10.35 -4.90
N ALA A 104 -10.33 11.32 -4.96
CA ALA A 104 -9.09 11.30 -4.20
C ALA A 104 -9.35 11.20 -2.69
N PHE A 105 -10.30 11.99 -2.16
CA PHE A 105 -10.72 11.93 -0.76
C PHE A 105 -11.31 10.57 -0.39
N GLN A 106 -12.15 10.00 -1.25
CA GLN A 106 -12.73 8.67 -1.02
C GLN A 106 -11.64 7.59 -0.97
N ILE A 107 -10.68 7.61 -1.90
CA ILE A 107 -9.55 6.66 -1.89
C ILE A 107 -8.73 6.80 -0.61
N THR A 108 -8.47 8.03 -0.17
CA THR A 108 -7.74 8.30 1.06
C THR A 108 -8.43 7.64 2.26
N ASN A 109 -9.72 7.91 2.45
CA ASN A 109 -10.47 7.41 3.61
C ASN A 109 -10.72 5.90 3.55
N ASP A 110 -10.92 5.35 2.34
CA ASP A 110 -11.20 3.93 2.19
C ASP A 110 -9.95 3.06 2.37
N PHE A 111 -8.78 3.52 1.89
CA PHE A 111 -7.63 2.62 1.73
C PHE A 111 -6.32 3.10 2.34
N LEU A 112 -6.12 4.40 2.52
CA LEU A 112 -4.83 4.95 2.94
C LEU A 112 -4.81 5.40 4.39
N MET A 113 -5.85 6.10 4.82
CA MET A 113 -5.94 6.70 6.14
C MET A 113 -7.19 6.24 6.88
N THR A 114 -7.16 6.30 8.19
CA THR A 114 -8.32 6.11 9.05
C THR A 114 -8.29 7.15 10.16
N HIS A 115 -9.45 7.67 10.51
CA HIS A 115 -9.56 8.58 11.64
C HIS A 115 -9.60 7.77 12.94
N GLU A 116 -8.68 8.05 13.85
CA GLU A 116 -8.62 7.40 15.15
C GLU A 116 -9.35 8.27 16.18
N LEU A 117 -10.55 7.85 16.58
CA LEU A 117 -11.42 8.61 17.49
C LEU A 117 -10.77 8.89 18.85
N ARG A 118 -9.78 8.13 19.27
CA ARG A 118 -9.11 8.27 20.57
C ARG A 118 -8.11 9.42 20.59
N THR A 119 -7.40 9.61 19.49
CA THR A 119 -6.36 10.65 19.33
C THR A 119 -6.88 11.84 18.54
N GLU A 120 -8.04 11.71 17.89
CA GLU A 120 -8.61 12.68 16.93
C GLU A 120 -7.65 12.96 15.76
N GLU A 121 -6.80 11.99 15.41
CA GLU A 121 -5.81 12.10 14.35
C GLU A 121 -6.09 11.14 13.19
N ASP A 122 -5.74 11.57 11.99
CA ASP A 122 -5.72 10.69 10.83
C ASP A 122 -4.41 9.90 10.81
N VAL A 123 -4.54 8.58 10.87
CA VAL A 123 -3.41 7.65 10.93
C VAL A 123 -3.41 6.73 9.71
N PRO A 124 -2.24 6.31 9.20
CA PRO A 124 -2.18 5.41 8.04
C PRO A 124 -2.79 4.05 8.37
N ARG A 125 -3.48 3.46 7.39
CA ARG A 125 -4.03 2.11 7.53
C ARG A 125 -2.95 1.04 7.57
N LEU A 126 -1.82 1.26 6.93
CA LEU A 126 -0.63 0.41 6.99
C LEU A 126 0.52 1.16 7.67
N ILE A 127 0.98 0.63 8.79
CA ILE A 127 2.19 1.05 9.47
C ILE A 127 3.29 0.03 9.14
N LEU A 128 4.41 0.47 8.58
CA LEU A 128 5.58 -0.37 8.38
C LEU A 128 6.37 -0.52 9.68
N ASN A 129 7.43 -1.35 9.65
CA ASN A 129 8.33 -1.48 10.78
C ASN A 129 9.00 -0.13 11.14
N ASP A 130 9.61 -0.06 12.32
CA ASP A 130 10.19 1.19 12.87
C ASP A 130 11.22 1.84 11.93
N ASN A 131 11.87 1.05 11.09
CA ASN A 131 12.92 1.53 10.18
C ASN A 131 12.37 2.28 8.96
N ASP A 132 11.22 1.84 8.46
CA ASP A 132 10.65 2.31 7.19
C ASP A 132 9.43 3.21 7.39
N HIS A 133 8.74 3.11 8.53
CA HIS A 133 7.42 3.74 8.70
C HIS A 133 7.45 5.26 8.49
N GLU A 134 8.34 5.97 9.19
CA GLU A 134 8.40 7.43 9.10
C GLU A 134 8.69 7.90 7.67
N PHE A 135 9.62 7.21 7.00
CA PHE A 135 9.96 7.50 5.62
C PHE A 135 8.79 7.19 4.67
N PHE A 136 8.16 6.03 4.84
CA PHE A 136 7.02 5.60 4.05
C PHE A 136 5.86 6.59 4.17
N PHE A 137 5.50 6.97 5.39
CA PHE A 137 4.39 7.88 5.63
C PHE A 137 4.67 9.29 5.11
N SER A 138 5.83 9.86 5.45
CA SER A 138 6.14 11.26 5.10
C SER A 138 6.50 11.45 3.63
N GLN A 139 7.37 10.59 3.07
CA GLN A 139 7.96 10.78 1.74
C GLN A 139 7.17 10.07 0.64
N ILE A 140 6.62 8.89 0.96
CA ILE A 140 5.96 8.06 -0.05
C ILE A 140 4.48 8.41 -0.13
N LEU A 141 3.77 8.46 1.01
CA LEU A 141 2.33 8.70 1.01
C LEU A 141 1.95 10.18 0.99
N ASN A 142 2.66 11.03 1.73
CA ASN A 142 2.29 12.45 1.86
C ASN A 142 3.11 13.41 1.00
N ASN A 143 4.12 12.94 0.27
CA ASN A 143 5.02 13.79 -0.53
C ASN A 143 5.66 14.96 0.26
N LYS A 144 5.73 14.87 1.59
CA LYS A 144 6.31 15.92 2.44
C LYS A 144 7.80 15.65 2.61
N PRO A 145 8.70 16.51 2.10
CA PRO A 145 10.12 16.35 2.34
C PRO A 145 10.38 16.47 3.84
N ASN A 146 10.87 15.40 4.45
CA ASN A 146 11.35 15.45 5.82
C ASN A 146 12.80 15.94 5.80
N PRO A 147 13.11 17.13 6.33
CA PRO A 147 14.47 17.67 6.34
C PRO A 147 15.46 16.80 7.13
N SER A 148 14.96 15.98 8.07
CA SER A 148 15.81 15.07 8.86
C SER A 148 16.32 13.87 8.07
N THR A 149 15.70 13.50 6.94
CA THR A 149 16.04 12.28 6.19
C THR A 149 17.20 12.43 5.20
N LYS A 150 17.82 13.60 5.11
CA LYS A 150 18.97 13.81 4.20
C LYS A 150 20.25 13.07 4.63
N LYS A 151 20.35 12.63 5.90
CA LYS A 151 21.63 12.18 6.46
C LYS A 151 21.85 10.67 6.41
N ASP A 152 20.80 9.83 6.44
CA ASP A 152 20.96 8.36 6.46
C ASP A 152 19.81 7.66 5.73
N LEU A 153 19.76 7.78 4.41
CA LEU A 153 18.83 6.98 3.61
C LEU A 153 19.22 5.50 3.69
N ARG A 154 18.34 4.67 4.22
CA ARG A 154 18.49 3.22 4.20
C ARG A 154 18.32 2.67 2.79
N LEU A 155 18.82 1.48 2.55
CA LEU A 155 18.60 0.80 1.27
C LEU A 155 17.10 0.60 0.99
N SER A 156 16.31 0.28 2.01
CA SER A 156 14.85 0.15 1.93
C SER A 156 14.15 1.44 1.50
N HIS A 157 14.64 2.61 1.96
CA HIS A 157 14.11 3.91 1.56
C HIS A 157 14.31 4.19 0.06
N ASN A 158 15.46 3.81 -0.50
CA ASN A 158 15.70 3.91 -1.94
C ASN A 158 14.75 2.98 -2.70
N LYS A 159 14.61 1.72 -2.26
CA LYS A 159 13.68 0.75 -2.86
C LYS A 159 12.22 1.23 -2.82
N LEU A 160 11.78 1.87 -1.74
CA LEU A 160 10.46 2.49 -1.65
C LEU A 160 10.27 3.63 -2.66
N LYS A 161 11.30 4.48 -2.85
CA LYS A 161 11.29 5.52 -3.89
C LYS A 161 11.24 4.93 -5.29
N ASP A 162 12.09 3.94 -5.56
CA ASP A 162 12.18 3.28 -6.87
C ASP A 162 10.84 2.61 -7.21
N ALA A 163 10.22 1.92 -6.24
CA ALA A 163 8.89 1.34 -6.39
C ALA A 163 7.84 2.39 -6.74
N LYS A 164 7.84 3.54 -6.04
CA LYS A 164 6.92 4.64 -6.32
C LYS A 164 7.13 5.22 -7.72
N ALA A 165 8.37 5.53 -8.08
CA ALA A 165 8.70 6.10 -9.39
C ALA A 165 8.31 5.16 -10.55
N LEU A 166 8.54 3.85 -10.40
CA LEU A 166 8.12 2.86 -11.38
C LEU A 166 6.60 2.82 -11.53
N ILE A 167 5.87 2.80 -10.41
CA ILE A 167 4.40 2.80 -10.40
C ILE A 167 3.85 4.07 -11.07
N GLU A 168 4.37 5.25 -10.73
CA GLU A 168 3.97 6.52 -11.33
C GLU A 168 4.20 6.51 -12.86
N THR A 169 5.36 6.01 -13.31
CA THR A 169 5.68 5.89 -14.73
C THR A 169 4.69 4.99 -15.46
N LYS A 170 4.39 3.81 -14.90
CA LYS A 170 3.45 2.85 -15.51
C LYS A 170 2.02 3.41 -15.55
N LEU A 171 1.55 4.04 -14.49
CA LEU A 171 0.22 4.65 -14.47
C LEU A 171 0.10 5.81 -15.46
N THR A 172 1.14 6.63 -15.61
CA THR A 172 1.17 7.70 -16.63
C THR A 172 1.02 7.14 -18.04
N GLN A 173 1.70 6.03 -18.35
CA GLN A 173 1.58 5.35 -19.64
C GLN A 173 0.15 4.85 -19.89
N VAL A 174 -0.50 4.25 -18.88
CA VAL A 174 -1.89 3.77 -18.97
C VAL A 174 -2.85 4.93 -19.21
N VAL A 175 -2.70 6.04 -18.49
CA VAL A 175 -3.56 7.23 -18.66
C VAL A 175 -3.39 7.82 -20.06
N ALA A 176 -2.15 7.95 -20.55
CA ALA A 176 -1.87 8.48 -21.90
C ALA A 176 -2.52 7.61 -22.99
N ALA A 177 -2.35 6.28 -22.91
CA ALA A 177 -2.94 5.35 -23.88
C ALA A 177 -4.48 5.38 -23.91
N ASN A 178 -5.14 5.58 -22.77
CA ASN A 178 -6.59 5.71 -22.70
C ASN A 178 -7.10 7.03 -23.28
N ASN A 179 -6.35 8.11 -23.13
CA ASN A 179 -6.72 9.41 -23.70
C ASN A 179 -6.62 9.41 -25.24
N GLU A 180 -5.63 8.71 -25.81
CA GLU A 180 -5.49 8.55 -27.27
C GLU A 180 -6.61 7.70 -27.90
N ASN A 181 -7.15 6.73 -27.17
CA ASN A 181 -8.26 5.88 -27.62
C ASN A 181 -9.66 6.52 -27.46
N SER A 182 -9.74 7.69 -26.86
CA SER A 182 -10.99 8.40 -26.57
C SER A 182 -11.28 9.56 -27.55
N VAL A 183 -10.42 9.75 -28.57
CA VAL A 183 -10.54 10.71 -29.67
C VAL A 183 -10.88 9.97 -30.96
#